data_ebf380ea0dc57ee2fb57238159b171a5
#
_entry.id   ebf380ea0dc57ee2fb57238159b171a5
#
_cell.length_a   1.000
_cell.length_b   1.000
_cell.length_c   1.000
_cell.angle_alpha   90.00
_cell.angle_beta   90.00
_cell.angle_gamma   90.00
#
_symmetry.space_group_name_H-M   'P 1'
#
loop_
_entity.id
_entity.type
_entity.pdbx_description
1 polymer ?
#
loop_
_entity_poly.entity_id
_entity_poly.type
_entity_poly.pdbx_seq_one_letter_code
_entity_poly.pdbx_strand_id
1 'polypeptide(L)'
;FGKTEVAVRAVFKAVQDSRQAAVLVPTTLLAQQHGQTFRDRFAPYPIRVEVLSRFLTTTEARRVVVGLADGSVDVVIGTHRLLSDDVRFKKLGLLVIDEEQRFGVAHKEAIKKIRTGVDVLTLTATPIPRTLEMSLTGIRDLSLINTPPADRQPILTYVGDYDERPVAEAIRRELLREGQVFFVHNRVHDIDQVAGGVRELVPEARVAVAHGQMDEASLESVVMDFWDGGYDVLVCTTIIESGIDMPTVNTLVVDRADLLGL
;
A
#
# COMPACT_ATOMS: atom_id res chain seq x y z
N PHE A 1 11.76 4.10 7.90
CA PHE A 1 10.77 5.13 8.27
C PHE A 1 10.81 6.27 7.26
N GLY A 2 9.65 6.89 6.94
CA GLY A 2 9.64 8.09 6.10
C GLY A 2 10.00 7.89 4.62
N LYS A 3 9.96 6.69 4.08
CA LYS A 3 10.27 6.38 2.67
C LYS A 3 9.44 7.24 1.71
N THR A 4 8.14 7.35 1.96
CA THR A 4 7.20 8.12 1.14
C THR A 4 7.57 9.60 1.09
N GLU A 5 8.02 10.19 2.19
CA GLU A 5 8.47 11.59 2.23
C GLU A 5 9.68 11.82 1.31
N VAL A 6 10.63 10.89 1.26
CA VAL A 6 11.76 10.95 0.34
C VAL A 6 11.28 10.89 -1.12
N ALA A 7 10.32 9.99 -1.42
CA ALA A 7 9.73 9.88 -2.75
C ALA A 7 9.03 11.18 -3.17
N VAL A 8 8.21 11.77 -2.28
CA VAL A 8 7.51 13.04 -2.54
C VAL A 8 8.51 14.14 -2.88
N ARG A 9 9.59 14.28 -2.12
CA ARG A 9 10.64 15.30 -2.38
C ARG A 9 11.38 15.05 -3.69
N ALA A 10 11.72 13.80 -3.99
CA ALA A 10 12.38 13.45 -5.25
C ALA A 10 11.49 13.74 -6.46
N VAL A 11 10.20 13.38 -6.38
CA VAL A 11 9.22 13.69 -7.42
C VAL A 11 9.05 15.19 -7.59
N PHE A 12 8.92 15.95 -6.50
CA PHE A 12 8.86 17.41 -6.56
C PHE A 12 10.06 18.00 -7.30
N LYS A 13 11.26 17.55 -6.97
CA LYS A 13 12.50 17.98 -7.64
C LYS A 13 12.46 17.68 -9.13
N ALA A 14 12.05 16.48 -9.54
CA ALA A 14 11.94 16.11 -10.96
C ALA A 14 10.95 17.02 -11.72
N VAL A 15 9.79 17.31 -11.10
CA VAL A 15 8.77 18.18 -11.69
C VAL A 15 9.27 19.64 -11.81
N GLN A 16 10.00 20.14 -10.82
CA GLN A 16 10.64 21.46 -10.88
C GLN A 16 11.63 21.56 -12.06
N ASP A 17 12.28 20.47 -12.42
CA ASP A 17 13.16 20.39 -13.59
C ASP A 17 12.39 20.14 -14.90
N SER A 18 11.07 20.37 -14.92
CA SER A 18 10.15 20.16 -16.06
C SER A 18 10.20 18.73 -16.59
N ARG A 19 10.32 17.75 -15.72
CA ARG A 19 10.26 16.32 -16.01
C ARG A 19 8.99 15.72 -15.43
N GLN A 20 8.48 14.68 -16.06
CA GLN A 20 7.41 13.86 -15.50
C GLN A 20 7.99 12.82 -14.52
N ALA A 21 7.20 12.44 -13.53
CA ALA A 21 7.54 11.38 -12.59
C ALA A 21 6.46 10.29 -12.59
N ALA A 22 6.91 9.03 -12.49
CA ALA A 22 6.05 7.87 -12.30
C ALA A 22 6.34 7.20 -10.96
N VAL A 23 5.30 6.85 -10.22
CA VAL A 23 5.38 6.11 -8.96
C VAL A 23 4.69 4.77 -9.14
N LEU A 24 5.48 3.71 -9.18
CA LEU A 24 5.03 2.34 -9.38
C LEU A 24 4.87 1.66 -8.03
N VAL A 25 3.68 1.15 -7.76
CA VAL A 25 3.31 0.47 -6.51
C VAL A 25 2.70 -0.91 -6.79
N PRO A 26 2.81 -1.87 -5.86
CA PRO A 26 2.36 -3.24 -6.12
C PRO A 26 0.84 -3.41 -6.15
N THR A 27 0.07 -2.58 -5.43
CA THR A 27 -1.37 -2.74 -5.28
C THR A 27 -2.15 -1.47 -5.59
N THR A 28 -3.41 -1.65 -5.92
CA THR A 28 -4.32 -0.54 -6.23
C THR A 28 -4.59 0.32 -4.99
N LEU A 29 -4.68 -0.29 -3.82
CA LEU A 29 -4.85 0.42 -2.56
C LEU A 29 -3.67 1.37 -2.29
N LEU A 30 -2.43 0.88 -2.45
CA LEU A 30 -1.24 1.73 -2.35
C LEU A 30 -1.22 2.84 -3.40
N ALA A 31 -1.73 2.58 -4.61
CA ALA A 31 -1.83 3.61 -5.64
C ALA A 31 -2.79 4.74 -5.22
N GLN A 32 -3.92 4.41 -4.62
CA GLN A 32 -4.87 5.40 -4.09
C GLN A 32 -4.27 6.19 -2.92
N GLN A 33 -3.67 5.49 -1.94
CA GLN A 33 -3.05 6.10 -0.78
C GLN A 33 -1.92 7.07 -1.18
N HIS A 34 -0.99 6.62 -2.02
CA HIS A 34 0.06 7.51 -2.52
C HIS A 34 -0.53 8.64 -3.37
N GLY A 35 -1.55 8.36 -4.18
CA GLY A 35 -2.26 9.37 -4.96
C GLY A 35 -2.80 10.49 -4.10
N GLN A 36 -3.46 10.15 -2.98
CA GLN A 36 -3.96 11.14 -2.03
C GLN A 36 -2.81 11.91 -1.37
N THR A 37 -1.81 11.20 -0.84
CA THR A 37 -0.63 11.82 -0.20
C THR A 37 0.07 12.82 -1.12
N PHE A 38 0.28 12.46 -2.39
CA PHE A 38 0.94 13.35 -3.35
C PHE A 38 0.07 14.54 -3.74
N ARG A 39 -1.25 14.35 -3.93
CA ARG A 39 -2.19 15.46 -4.19
C ARG A 39 -2.20 16.47 -3.05
N ASP A 40 -2.31 15.99 -1.81
CA ASP A 40 -2.34 16.85 -0.62
C ASP A 40 -1.04 17.65 -0.48
N ARG A 41 0.09 16.99 -0.71
CA ARG A 41 1.40 17.63 -0.63
C ARG A 41 1.66 18.64 -1.73
N PHE A 42 1.15 18.38 -2.92
CA PHE A 42 1.35 19.25 -4.07
C PHE A 42 0.20 20.24 -4.31
N ALA A 43 -0.85 20.21 -3.47
CA ALA A 43 -1.99 21.13 -3.59
C ALA A 43 -1.61 22.62 -3.70
N PRO A 44 -0.56 23.13 -3.03
CA PRO A 44 -0.14 24.53 -3.18
C PRO A 44 0.57 24.84 -4.51
N TYR A 45 0.88 23.83 -5.33
CA TYR A 45 1.68 23.97 -6.55
C TYR A 45 0.87 23.59 -7.79
N PRO A 46 1.17 24.16 -8.98
CA PRO A 46 0.51 23.80 -10.22
C PRO A 46 1.01 22.46 -10.77
N ILE A 47 0.93 21.41 -9.96
CA ILE A 47 1.40 20.05 -10.28
C ILE A 47 0.18 19.14 -10.42
N ARG A 48 0.02 18.54 -11.58
CA ARG A 48 -1.08 17.62 -11.85
C ARG A 48 -0.69 16.19 -11.52
N VAL A 49 -1.34 15.64 -10.50
CA VAL A 49 -1.15 14.27 -10.01
C VAL A 49 -2.35 13.42 -10.41
N GLU A 50 -2.10 12.34 -11.15
CA GLU A 50 -3.12 11.37 -11.55
C GLU A 50 -2.78 9.97 -11.02
N VAL A 51 -3.82 9.16 -10.82
CA VAL A 51 -3.67 7.74 -10.46
C VAL A 51 -4.11 6.91 -11.66
N LEU A 52 -3.30 5.93 -12.06
CA LEU A 52 -3.63 4.99 -13.13
C LEU A 52 -3.75 3.58 -12.54
N SER A 53 -4.99 3.17 -12.25
CA SER A 53 -5.31 1.88 -11.67
C SER A 53 -6.51 1.25 -12.38
N ARG A 54 -6.82 0.00 -12.07
CA ARG A 54 -7.97 -0.69 -12.64
C ARG A 54 -9.34 -0.16 -12.19
N PHE A 55 -9.39 0.69 -11.15
CA PHE A 55 -10.63 1.33 -10.73
C PHE A 55 -11.09 2.46 -11.64
N LEU A 56 -10.21 2.94 -12.51
CA LEU A 56 -10.60 3.94 -13.50
C LEU A 56 -11.47 3.30 -14.58
N THR A 57 -12.49 4.04 -15.00
CA THR A 57 -13.20 3.71 -16.23
C THR A 57 -12.25 3.79 -17.43
N THR A 58 -12.59 3.12 -18.51
CA THR A 58 -11.78 3.15 -19.75
C THR A 58 -11.56 4.57 -20.24
N THR A 59 -12.56 5.44 -20.09
CA THR A 59 -12.48 6.86 -20.51
C THR A 59 -11.51 7.64 -19.63
N GLU A 60 -11.55 7.47 -18.32
CA GLU A 60 -10.64 8.10 -17.37
C GLU A 60 -9.21 7.65 -17.58
N ALA A 61 -9.00 6.33 -17.69
CA ALA A 61 -7.68 5.77 -17.94
C ALA A 61 -7.09 6.32 -19.24
N ARG A 62 -7.89 6.41 -20.32
CA ARG A 62 -7.46 6.99 -21.58
C ARG A 62 -7.06 8.46 -21.44
N ARG A 63 -7.82 9.25 -20.67
CA ARG A 63 -7.49 10.66 -20.41
C ARG A 63 -6.16 10.80 -19.69
N VAL A 64 -5.86 9.96 -18.71
CA VAL A 64 -4.56 9.94 -18.01
C VAL A 64 -3.44 9.59 -18.99
N VAL A 65 -3.60 8.52 -19.79
CA VAL A 65 -2.58 8.09 -20.79
C VAL A 65 -2.30 9.17 -21.81
N VAL A 66 -3.33 9.85 -22.34
CA VAL A 66 -3.15 10.99 -23.24
C VAL A 66 -2.41 12.12 -22.54
N GLY A 67 -2.79 12.45 -21.30
CA GLY A 67 -2.13 13.51 -20.53
C GLY A 67 -0.66 13.22 -20.20
N LEU A 68 -0.27 11.96 -20.09
CA LEU A 68 1.14 11.57 -19.96
C LEU A 68 1.90 11.79 -21.28
N ALA A 69 1.27 11.44 -22.41
CA ALA A 69 1.89 11.56 -23.72
C ALA A 69 2.03 13.02 -24.19
N ASP A 70 1.09 13.89 -23.87
CA ASP A 70 1.15 15.32 -24.21
C ASP A 70 1.88 16.17 -23.16
N GLY A 71 2.13 15.61 -21.98
CA GLY A 71 2.84 16.25 -20.86
C GLY A 71 1.96 17.16 -20.01
N SER A 72 0.64 17.05 -20.08
CA SER A 72 -0.30 17.75 -19.19
C SER A 72 -0.46 17.09 -17.82
N VAL A 73 0.03 15.87 -17.64
CA VAL A 73 0.14 15.16 -16.36
C VAL A 73 1.60 15.15 -15.95
N ASP A 74 1.91 15.70 -14.77
CA ASP A 74 3.28 15.80 -14.25
C ASP A 74 3.69 14.56 -13.47
N VAL A 75 2.75 14.02 -12.68
CA VAL A 75 2.99 12.86 -11.80
C VAL A 75 1.90 11.83 -12.00
N VAL A 76 2.29 10.61 -12.21
CA VAL A 76 1.36 9.47 -12.23
C VAL A 76 1.76 8.44 -11.20
N ILE A 77 0.76 7.98 -10.43
CA ILE A 77 0.91 6.87 -9.50
C ILE A 77 0.08 5.69 -10.02
N GLY A 78 0.63 4.49 -10.00
CA GLY A 78 -0.14 3.34 -10.47
C GLY A 78 0.54 2.01 -10.24
N THR A 79 -0.20 0.95 -10.57
CA THR A 79 0.28 -0.43 -10.49
C THR A 79 1.00 -0.84 -11.79
N HIS A 80 1.14 -2.13 -12.01
CA HIS A 80 1.70 -2.69 -13.26
C HIS A 80 1.05 -2.13 -14.53
N ARG A 81 -0.14 -1.52 -14.47
CA ARG A 81 -0.79 -0.82 -15.60
C ARG A 81 0.10 0.30 -16.18
N LEU A 82 0.97 0.91 -15.37
CA LEU A 82 1.96 1.89 -15.84
C LEU A 82 3.01 1.31 -16.80
N LEU A 83 3.18 -0.01 -16.78
CA LEU A 83 4.17 -0.72 -17.60
C LEU A 83 3.60 -1.20 -18.95
N SER A 84 2.35 -0.90 -19.26
CA SER A 84 1.68 -1.31 -20.51
C SER A 84 2.19 -0.50 -21.69
N ASP A 85 2.23 -1.09 -22.87
CA ASP A 85 2.81 -0.53 -24.10
C ASP A 85 2.11 0.76 -24.60
N ASP A 86 0.86 0.97 -24.20
CA ASP A 86 0.08 2.17 -24.54
C ASP A 86 0.42 3.38 -23.65
N VAL A 87 1.11 3.17 -22.52
CA VAL A 87 1.53 4.26 -21.63
C VAL A 87 2.85 4.84 -22.13
N ARG A 88 2.77 6.08 -22.61
CA ARG A 88 3.94 6.82 -23.08
C ARG A 88 4.08 8.13 -22.35
N PHE A 89 5.30 8.48 -22.01
CA PHE A 89 5.64 9.73 -21.35
C PHE A 89 6.28 10.69 -22.36
N LYS A 90 5.91 11.95 -22.29
CA LYS A 90 6.58 13.00 -23.08
C LYS A 90 8.01 13.24 -22.63
N LYS A 91 8.24 13.27 -21.32
CA LYS A 91 9.56 13.60 -20.73
C LYS A 91 9.71 12.99 -19.32
N LEU A 92 9.67 11.66 -19.21
CA LEU A 92 9.90 10.99 -17.95
C LEU A 92 11.33 11.25 -17.46
N GLY A 93 11.48 11.72 -16.22
CA GLY A 93 12.77 11.97 -15.58
C GLY A 93 13.02 11.12 -14.35
N LEU A 94 11.95 10.72 -13.65
CA LEU A 94 12.06 9.92 -12.42
C LEU A 94 11.05 8.78 -12.41
N LEU A 95 11.52 7.59 -12.08
CA LEU A 95 10.70 6.42 -11.77
C LEU A 95 10.92 6.04 -10.30
N VAL A 96 9.89 6.18 -9.48
CA VAL A 96 9.87 5.67 -8.11
C VAL A 96 9.24 4.28 -8.12
N ILE A 97 9.85 3.32 -7.44
CA ILE A 97 9.33 1.94 -7.32
C ILE A 97 9.22 1.62 -5.84
N ASP A 98 7.99 1.42 -5.36
CA ASP A 98 7.77 0.97 -3.99
C ASP A 98 7.64 -0.55 -3.94
N GLU A 99 8.30 -1.16 -2.96
CA GLU A 99 8.32 -2.61 -2.72
C GLU A 99 8.67 -3.43 -4.00
N GLU A 100 9.79 -3.09 -4.67
CA GLU A 100 10.26 -3.73 -5.95
C GLU A 100 10.25 -5.26 -5.91
N GLN A 101 10.45 -5.86 -4.73
CA GLN A 101 10.46 -7.32 -4.55
C GLN A 101 9.11 -7.98 -4.87
N ARG A 102 8.01 -7.24 -4.82
CA ARG A 102 6.65 -7.75 -5.11
C ARG A 102 6.32 -7.84 -6.60
N PHE A 103 7.14 -7.22 -7.45
CA PHE A 103 6.93 -7.31 -8.89
C PHE A 103 7.48 -8.60 -9.47
N GLY A 104 6.68 -9.27 -10.29
CA GLY A 104 7.06 -10.48 -11.01
C GLY A 104 8.15 -10.23 -12.07
N VAL A 105 8.70 -11.31 -12.63
CA VAL A 105 9.81 -11.26 -13.59
C VAL A 105 9.47 -10.42 -14.82
N ALA A 106 8.27 -10.59 -15.40
CA ALA A 106 7.82 -9.83 -16.57
C ALA A 106 7.78 -8.31 -16.30
N HIS A 107 7.27 -7.92 -15.12
CA HIS A 107 7.24 -6.50 -14.71
C HIS A 107 8.65 -5.94 -14.52
N LYS A 108 9.57 -6.72 -13.95
CA LYS A 108 10.98 -6.31 -13.79
C LYS A 108 11.67 -6.09 -15.14
N GLU A 109 11.37 -6.90 -16.15
CA GLU A 109 11.87 -6.66 -17.51
C GLU A 109 11.28 -5.39 -18.15
N ALA A 110 9.98 -5.13 -17.97
CA ALA A 110 9.37 -3.88 -18.42
C ALA A 110 9.97 -2.65 -17.72
N ILE A 111 10.20 -2.73 -16.41
CA ILE A 111 10.88 -1.68 -15.64
C ILE A 111 12.28 -1.41 -16.18
N LYS A 112 13.05 -2.44 -16.54
CA LYS A 112 14.38 -2.26 -17.13
C LYS A 112 14.37 -1.47 -18.44
N LYS A 113 13.34 -1.64 -19.26
CA LYS A 113 13.19 -0.88 -20.52
C LYS A 113 12.95 0.61 -20.27
N ILE A 114 12.18 0.95 -19.24
CA ILE A 114 11.86 2.34 -18.86
C ILE A 114 13.08 3.03 -18.23
N ARG A 115 13.97 2.29 -17.56
CA ARG A 115 15.14 2.83 -16.85
C ARG A 115 16.17 3.54 -17.75
N THR A 116 16.14 3.32 -19.04
CA THR A 116 17.13 3.91 -19.94
C THR A 116 16.93 5.45 -20.01
N GLY A 117 17.86 6.20 -19.44
CA GLY A 117 17.83 7.67 -19.40
C GLY A 117 16.87 8.27 -18.37
N VAL A 118 16.41 7.49 -17.39
CA VAL A 118 15.50 7.90 -16.31
C VAL A 118 16.16 7.58 -14.97
N ASP A 119 16.12 8.53 -14.04
CA ASP A 119 16.54 8.28 -12.67
C ASP A 119 15.57 7.31 -11.98
N VAL A 120 16.10 6.38 -11.20
CA VAL A 120 15.28 5.38 -10.52
C VAL A 120 15.51 5.41 -9.01
N LEU A 121 14.44 5.61 -8.26
CA LEU A 121 14.41 5.54 -6.81
C LEU A 121 13.60 4.31 -6.37
N THR A 122 14.24 3.35 -5.74
CA THR A 122 13.56 2.16 -5.20
C THR A 122 13.40 2.31 -3.69
N LEU A 123 12.18 2.08 -3.20
CA LEU A 123 11.83 2.09 -1.79
C LEU A 123 11.55 0.66 -1.33
N THR A 124 12.01 0.30 -0.13
CA THR A 124 11.68 -1.00 0.48
C THR A 124 11.73 -0.94 2.00
N ALA A 125 10.86 -1.69 2.66
CA ALA A 125 10.91 -1.90 4.10
C ALA A 125 11.83 -3.08 4.46
N THR A 126 11.96 -4.05 3.56
CA THR A 126 12.69 -5.31 3.74
C THR A 126 13.65 -5.49 2.56
N PRO A 127 14.89 -4.96 2.65
CA PRO A 127 15.87 -5.15 1.57
C PRO A 127 16.17 -6.64 1.40
N ILE A 128 15.99 -7.14 0.17
CA ILE A 128 16.39 -8.51 -0.17
C ILE A 128 17.91 -8.59 -0.21
N PRO A 129 18.54 -9.72 0.17
CA PRO A 129 19.98 -9.91 0.12
C PRO A 129 20.62 -9.49 -1.21
N ARG A 130 19.95 -9.76 -2.33
CA ARG A 130 20.41 -9.38 -3.68
C ARG A 130 20.46 -7.85 -3.88
N THR A 131 19.54 -7.09 -3.33
CA THR A 131 19.56 -5.62 -3.39
C THR A 131 20.70 -5.07 -2.55
N LEU A 132 20.95 -5.66 -1.40
CA LEU A 132 22.10 -5.38 -0.54
C LEU A 132 23.42 -5.72 -1.26
N GLU A 133 23.51 -6.88 -1.92
CA GLU A 133 24.68 -7.30 -2.67
C GLU A 133 24.98 -6.34 -3.83
N MET A 134 23.97 -5.91 -4.59
CA MET A 134 24.12 -4.91 -5.65
C MET A 134 24.57 -3.54 -5.13
N SER A 135 24.21 -3.18 -3.91
CA SER A 135 24.67 -1.94 -3.26
C SER A 135 26.12 -2.05 -2.77
N LEU A 136 26.48 -3.20 -2.22
CA LEU A 136 27.85 -3.48 -1.78
C LEU A 136 28.84 -3.54 -2.96
N THR A 137 28.38 -3.92 -4.16
CA THR A 137 29.18 -3.94 -5.39
C THR A 137 29.22 -2.59 -6.12
N GLY A 138 28.59 -1.54 -5.56
CA GLY A 138 28.58 -0.19 -6.16
C GLY A 138 27.69 -0.05 -7.40
N ILE A 139 26.83 -1.02 -7.70
CA ILE A 139 25.88 -0.96 -8.81
C ILE A 139 24.68 -0.08 -8.50
N ARG A 140 24.35 0.07 -7.20
CA ARG A 140 23.28 0.95 -6.69
C ARG A 140 23.72 1.64 -5.43
N ASP A 141 23.44 2.93 -5.33
CA ASP A 141 23.57 3.67 -4.06
C ASP A 141 22.48 3.21 -3.08
N LEU A 142 22.83 3.08 -1.82
CA LEU A 142 21.93 2.70 -0.74
C LEU A 142 21.90 3.76 0.35
N SER A 143 20.70 4.19 0.72
CA SER A 143 20.48 5.05 1.88
C SER A 143 19.57 4.34 2.89
N LEU A 144 19.93 4.40 4.16
CA LEU A 144 19.19 3.79 5.27
C LEU A 144 18.53 4.87 6.12
N ILE A 145 17.23 4.70 6.39
CA ILE A 145 16.45 5.57 7.28
C ILE A 145 16.18 4.79 8.56
N ASN A 146 17.06 4.92 9.54
CA ASN A 146 17.00 4.14 10.79
C ASN A 146 16.29 4.86 11.93
N THR A 147 16.18 6.19 11.88
CA THR A 147 15.56 6.97 12.95
C THR A 147 14.03 6.92 12.81
N PRO A 148 13.32 6.38 13.80
CA PRO A 148 11.85 6.41 13.81
C PRO A 148 11.33 7.84 14.00
N PRO A 149 10.09 8.15 13.57
CA PRO A 149 9.43 9.41 13.92
C PRO A 149 9.34 9.58 15.45
N ALA A 150 9.46 10.83 15.91
CA ALA A 150 9.43 11.15 17.35
C ALA A 150 8.10 10.76 18.01
N ASP A 151 7.01 10.81 17.27
CA ASP A 151 5.64 10.56 17.77
C ASP A 151 5.25 9.07 17.77
N ARG A 152 6.17 8.16 17.42
CA ARG A 152 5.87 6.74 17.39
C ARG A 152 5.68 6.19 18.80
N GLN A 153 4.45 5.78 19.10
CA GLN A 153 4.12 5.12 20.36
C GLN A 153 4.46 3.61 20.29
N PRO A 154 4.92 3.01 21.41
CA PRO A 154 5.11 1.58 21.48
C PRO A 154 3.76 0.84 21.39
N ILE A 155 3.76 -0.34 20.76
CA ILE A 155 2.60 -1.22 20.73
C ILE A 155 2.51 -1.98 22.05
N LEU A 156 1.36 -1.87 22.72
CA LEU A 156 1.06 -2.71 23.89
C LEU A 156 0.65 -4.10 23.38
N THR A 157 1.47 -5.08 23.68
CA THR A 157 1.24 -6.46 23.24
C THR A 157 0.83 -7.34 24.41
N TYR A 158 -0.27 -8.06 24.25
CA TYR A 158 -0.73 -9.10 25.15
C TYR A 158 -0.58 -10.47 24.46
N VAL A 159 -0.03 -11.44 25.14
CA VAL A 159 0.13 -12.82 24.66
C VAL A 159 -0.44 -13.76 25.73
N GLY A 160 -1.35 -14.65 25.34
CA GLY A 160 -1.99 -15.62 26.24
C GLY A 160 -2.86 -16.60 25.47
N ASP A 161 -3.50 -17.51 26.21
CA ASP A 161 -4.52 -18.37 25.63
C ASP A 161 -5.68 -17.54 25.08
N TYR A 162 -6.37 -18.09 24.07
CA TYR A 162 -7.53 -17.43 23.50
C TYR A 162 -8.64 -17.27 24.55
N ASP A 163 -9.05 -16.03 24.77
CA ASP A 163 -10.16 -15.67 25.65
C ASP A 163 -11.02 -14.61 24.96
N GLU A 164 -12.31 -14.89 24.85
CA GLU A 164 -13.28 -14.03 24.21
C GLU A 164 -13.44 -12.67 24.91
N ARG A 165 -13.26 -12.61 26.22
CA ARG A 165 -13.46 -11.37 27.00
C ARG A 165 -12.46 -10.28 26.64
N PRO A 166 -11.13 -10.50 26.69
CA PRO A 166 -10.17 -9.48 26.27
C PRO A 166 -10.32 -9.10 24.79
N VAL A 167 -10.71 -10.05 23.94
CA VAL A 167 -10.96 -9.79 22.51
C VAL A 167 -12.16 -8.84 22.35
N ALA A 168 -13.29 -9.15 23.01
CA ALA A 168 -14.47 -8.28 23.00
C ALA A 168 -14.19 -6.88 23.54
N GLU A 169 -13.45 -6.81 24.65
CA GLU A 169 -13.06 -5.53 25.25
C GLU A 169 -12.16 -4.70 24.33
N ALA A 170 -11.21 -5.35 23.64
CA ALA A 170 -10.33 -4.69 22.69
C ALA A 170 -11.11 -4.10 21.50
N ILE A 171 -12.03 -4.89 20.93
CA ILE A 171 -12.88 -4.44 19.81
C ILE A 171 -13.77 -3.28 20.28
N ARG A 172 -14.48 -3.42 21.40
CA ARG A 172 -15.35 -2.34 21.92
C ARG A 172 -14.58 -1.06 22.24
N ARG A 173 -13.36 -1.16 22.72
CA ARG A 173 -12.49 -0.01 22.96
C ARG A 173 -12.18 0.74 21.65
N GLU A 174 -11.96 0.00 20.55
CA GLU A 174 -11.79 0.64 19.25
C GLU A 174 -13.07 1.31 18.76
N LEU A 175 -14.21 0.65 18.86
CA LEU A 175 -15.51 1.25 18.48
C LEU A 175 -15.78 2.56 19.24
N LEU A 176 -15.48 2.62 20.53
CA LEU A 176 -15.68 3.81 21.35
C LEU A 176 -14.82 5.02 20.91
N ARG A 177 -13.72 4.80 20.22
CA ARG A 177 -12.84 5.85 19.70
C ARG A 177 -12.89 5.98 18.18
N GLU A 178 -13.92 5.42 17.55
CA GLU A 178 -14.09 5.39 16.10
C GLU A 178 -12.89 4.73 15.35
N GLY A 179 -12.21 3.82 16.03
CA GLY A 179 -11.11 3.05 15.48
C GLY A 179 -11.57 1.73 14.85
N GLN A 180 -10.64 1.05 14.21
CA GLN A 180 -10.87 -0.20 13.51
C GLN A 180 -9.92 -1.29 14.01
N VAL A 181 -10.29 -2.55 13.76
CA VAL A 181 -9.55 -3.74 14.22
C VAL A 181 -9.23 -4.65 13.06
N PHE A 182 -7.97 -5.10 12.96
CA PHE A 182 -7.62 -6.29 12.21
C PHE A 182 -7.72 -7.52 13.10
N PHE A 183 -8.47 -8.51 12.63
CA PHE A 183 -8.52 -9.83 13.23
C PHE A 183 -7.90 -10.86 12.28
N VAL A 184 -6.65 -11.25 12.55
CA VAL A 184 -5.90 -12.16 11.68
C VAL A 184 -6.18 -13.60 12.05
N HIS A 185 -6.73 -14.36 11.10
CA HIS A 185 -6.97 -15.79 11.17
C HIS A 185 -6.45 -16.50 9.92
N ASN A 186 -5.40 -17.32 10.05
CA ASN A 186 -4.62 -17.83 8.92
C ASN A 186 -5.21 -19.07 8.21
N ARG A 187 -6.50 -19.35 8.38
CA ARG A 187 -7.15 -20.48 7.72
C ARG A 187 -8.39 -20.01 6.97
N VAL A 188 -8.38 -20.20 5.66
CA VAL A 188 -9.51 -19.77 4.81
C VAL A 188 -10.77 -20.61 5.05
N HIS A 189 -10.62 -21.92 5.33
CA HIS A 189 -11.76 -22.84 5.40
C HIS A 189 -12.71 -22.57 6.56
N ASP A 190 -12.28 -21.95 7.64
CA ASP A 190 -13.06 -21.65 8.84
C ASP A 190 -13.16 -20.13 9.15
N ILE A 191 -12.65 -19.27 8.27
CA ILE A 191 -12.63 -17.83 8.48
C ILE A 191 -14.03 -17.22 8.64
N ASP A 192 -15.01 -17.72 7.90
CA ASP A 192 -16.41 -17.26 8.01
C ASP A 192 -17.02 -17.66 9.36
N GLN A 193 -16.65 -18.82 9.91
CA GLN A 193 -17.08 -19.25 11.24
C GLN A 193 -16.46 -18.34 12.31
N VAL A 194 -15.17 -18.00 12.18
CA VAL A 194 -14.49 -17.07 13.09
C VAL A 194 -15.15 -15.69 13.02
N ALA A 195 -15.43 -15.19 11.82
CA ALA A 195 -16.14 -13.93 11.65
C ALA A 195 -17.58 -13.97 12.23
N GLY A 196 -18.25 -15.12 12.15
CA GLY A 196 -19.54 -15.37 12.82
C GLY A 196 -19.39 -15.24 14.34
N GLY A 197 -18.38 -15.88 14.93
CA GLY A 197 -18.09 -15.76 16.37
C GLY A 197 -17.78 -14.33 16.79
N VAL A 198 -17.03 -13.56 16.00
CA VAL A 198 -16.77 -12.13 16.28
C VAL A 198 -18.07 -11.31 16.24
N ARG A 199 -18.99 -11.58 15.30
CA ARG A 199 -20.30 -10.91 15.23
C ARG A 199 -21.20 -11.25 16.44
N GLU A 200 -21.14 -12.49 16.93
CA GLU A 200 -21.87 -12.90 18.15
C GLU A 200 -21.28 -12.25 19.39
N LEU A 201 -19.96 -12.17 19.45
CA LEU A 201 -19.20 -11.60 20.58
C LEU A 201 -19.39 -10.09 20.73
N VAL A 202 -19.43 -9.36 19.59
CA VAL A 202 -19.62 -7.90 19.52
C VAL A 202 -20.66 -7.57 18.45
N PRO A 203 -21.96 -7.74 18.74
CA PRO A 203 -23.04 -7.57 17.76
C PRO A 203 -23.15 -6.16 17.18
N GLU A 204 -22.62 -5.17 17.90
CA GLU A 204 -22.58 -3.77 17.47
C GLU A 204 -21.52 -3.49 16.39
N ALA A 205 -20.54 -4.39 16.19
CA ALA A 205 -19.47 -4.21 15.22
C ALA A 205 -19.88 -4.65 13.81
N ARG A 206 -19.52 -3.85 12.81
CA ARG A 206 -19.65 -4.20 11.40
C ARG A 206 -18.43 -5.02 10.99
N VAL A 207 -18.62 -6.31 10.74
CA VAL A 207 -17.53 -7.27 10.48
C VAL A 207 -17.50 -7.68 9.02
N ALA A 208 -16.38 -7.46 8.36
CA ALA A 208 -16.07 -7.97 7.03
C ALA A 208 -15.05 -9.11 7.07
N VAL A 209 -14.99 -9.87 5.97
CA VAL A 209 -14.04 -10.98 5.78
C VAL A 209 -13.22 -10.72 4.52
N ALA A 210 -11.90 -10.96 4.61
CA ALA A 210 -10.99 -10.84 3.47
C ALA A 210 -9.92 -11.94 3.47
N HIS A 211 -9.79 -12.69 2.38
CA HIS A 211 -8.79 -13.77 2.28
C HIS A 211 -8.32 -14.01 0.85
N GLY A 212 -7.15 -14.61 0.68
CA GLY A 212 -6.48 -14.77 -0.61
C GLY A 212 -7.15 -15.71 -1.62
N GLN A 213 -8.25 -16.39 -1.28
CA GLN A 213 -9.05 -17.20 -2.23
C GLN A 213 -10.24 -16.42 -2.81
N MET A 214 -10.51 -15.21 -2.32
CA MET A 214 -11.48 -14.31 -2.96
C MET A 214 -10.94 -13.88 -4.33
N ASP A 215 -11.86 -13.59 -5.26
CA ASP A 215 -11.45 -12.92 -6.48
C ASP A 215 -10.87 -11.53 -6.15
N GLU A 216 -9.94 -11.10 -6.97
CA GLU A 216 -9.14 -9.90 -6.69
C GLU A 216 -10.00 -8.64 -6.60
N ALA A 217 -11.10 -8.54 -7.37
CA ALA A 217 -11.97 -7.38 -7.35
C ALA A 217 -12.79 -7.31 -6.06
N SER A 218 -13.35 -8.45 -5.61
CA SER A 218 -14.08 -8.55 -4.35
C SER A 218 -13.18 -8.27 -3.15
N LEU A 219 -11.96 -8.83 -3.15
CA LEU A 219 -10.98 -8.59 -2.10
C LEU A 219 -10.65 -7.10 -1.97
N GLU A 220 -10.34 -6.44 -3.08
CA GLU A 220 -10.04 -5.00 -3.06
C GLU A 220 -11.24 -4.16 -2.64
N SER A 221 -12.45 -4.51 -3.09
CA SER A 221 -13.66 -3.78 -2.68
C SER A 221 -13.85 -3.83 -1.16
N VAL A 222 -13.73 -5.01 -0.55
CA VAL A 222 -13.86 -5.17 0.90
C VAL A 222 -12.78 -4.38 1.65
N VAL A 223 -11.54 -4.41 1.18
CA VAL A 223 -10.43 -3.70 1.83
C VAL A 223 -10.59 -2.17 1.68
N MET A 224 -11.09 -1.70 0.53
CA MET A 224 -11.41 -0.28 0.33
C MET A 224 -12.56 0.17 1.20
N ASP A 225 -13.66 -0.60 1.26
CA ASP A 225 -14.80 -0.31 2.13
C ASP A 225 -14.38 -0.27 3.61
N PHE A 226 -13.46 -1.15 4.02
CA PHE A 226 -12.88 -1.12 5.36
C PHE A 226 -12.04 0.14 5.57
N TRP A 227 -11.19 0.52 4.62
CA TRP A 227 -10.40 1.76 4.72
C TRP A 227 -11.30 2.99 4.86
N ASP A 228 -12.39 3.05 4.09
CA ASP A 228 -13.35 4.16 4.12
C ASP A 228 -14.26 4.15 5.36
N GLY A 229 -14.02 3.23 6.32
CA GLY A 229 -14.79 3.12 7.55
C GLY A 229 -16.15 2.43 7.40
N GLY A 230 -16.36 1.70 6.31
CA GLY A 230 -17.57 0.89 6.09
C GLY A 230 -17.70 -0.28 7.06
N TYR A 231 -16.57 -0.76 7.59
CA TYR A 231 -16.48 -1.85 8.56
C TYR A 231 -15.60 -1.46 9.74
N ASP A 232 -15.87 -2.05 10.91
CA ASP A 232 -15.15 -1.81 12.16
C ASP A 232 -14.11 -2.89 12.43
N VAL A 233 -14.39 -4.13 12.00
CA VAL A 233 -13.49 -5.28 12.13
C VAL A 233 -13.31 -5.95 10.78
N LEU A 234 -12.06 -6.15 10.39
CA LEU A 234 -11.71 -6.97 9.23
C LEU A 234 -11.09 -8.28 9.70
N VAL A 235 -11.82 -9.38 9.55
CA VAL A 235 -11.32 -10.74 9.76
C VAL A 235 -10.61 -11.18 8.49
N CYS A 236 -9.30 -11.43 8.58
CA CYS A 236 -8.52 -11.68 7.37
C CYS A 236 -7.39 -12.70 7.58
N THR A 237 -6.93 -13.29 6.48
CA THR A 237 -5.66 -14.00 6.48
C THR A 237 -4.49 -13.01 6.42
N THR A 238 -3.26 -13.49 6.36
CA THR A 238 -2.05 -12.63 6.21
C THR A 238 -1.96 -11.93 4.84
N ILE A 239 -3.09 -11.54 4.27
CA ILE A 239 -3.17 -10.79 3.00
C ILE A 239 -2.91 -9.30 3.17
N ILE A 240 -2.97 -8.79 4.41
CA ILE A 240 -2.72 -7.37 4.66
C ILE A 240 -1.25 -7.09 4.36
N GLU A 241 -1.08 -6.36 3.30
CA GLU A 241 0.23 -6.09 2.75
C GLU A 241 0.99 -5.05 3.57
N SER A 242 2.31 -5.21 3.66
CA SER A 242 3.19 -4.19 4.22
C SER A 242 3.11 -2.90 3.37
N GLY A 243 3.17 -1.76 4.02
CA GLY A 243 3.17 -0.46 3.36
C GLY A 243 1.81 0.24 3.32
N ILE A 244 0.71 -0.45 3.61
CA ILE A 244 -0.60 0.20 3.77
C ILE A 244 -0.62 0.94 5.10
N ASP A 245 -0.95 2.22 5.06
CA ASP A 245 -1.16 3.05 6.24
C ASP A 245 -2.66 3.19 6.49
N MET A 246 -3.13 2.66 7.62
CA MET A 246 -4.51 2.75 8.07
C MET A 246 -4.53 3.37 9.48
N PRO A 247 -4.57 4.69 9.59
CA PRO A 247 -4.46 5.40 10.88
C PRO A 247 -5.56 5.05 11.87
N THR A 248 -6.70 4.60 11.37
CA THR A 248 -7.86 4.19 12.17
C THR A 248 -7.71 2.79 12.76
N VAL A 249 -6.82 1.96 12.20
CA VAL A 249 -6.59 0.58 12.67
C VAL A 249 -5.51 0.58 13.76
N ASN A 250 -5.93 0.58 15.01
CA ASN A 250 -5.02 0.66 16.15
C ASN A 250 -4.95 -0.63 16.98
N THR A 251 -5.79 -1.59 16.68
CA THR A 251 -5.77 -2.91 17.35
C THR A 251 -5.63 -4.03 16.32
N LEU A 252 -4.70 -4.92 16.61
CA LEU A 252 -4.47 -6.16 15.87
C LEU A 252 -4.74 -7.33 16.81
N VAL A 253 -5.71 -8.17 16.49
CA VAL A 253 -5.93 -9.47 17.12
C VAL A 253 -5.34 -10.54 16.21
N VAL A 254 -4.51 -11.42 16.76
CA VAL A 254 -3.92 -12.54 16.02
C VAL A 254 -4.39 -13.84 16.66
N ASP A 255 -5.31 -14.51 15.98
CA ASP A 255 -5.74 -15.85 16.37
C ASP A 255 -4.68 -16.87 15.95
N ARG A 256 -4.34 -17.77 16.84
CA ARG A 256 -3.33 -18.80 16.60
C ARG A 256 -1.99 -18.23 16.15
N ALA A 257 -1.44 -17.30 16.94
CA ALA A 257 -0.13 -16.69 16.68
C ALA A 257 1.01 -17.74 16.58
N ASP A 258 0.83 -18.91 17.23
CA ASP A 258 1.69 -20.09 17.11
C ASP A 258 1.87 -20.60 15.66
N LEU A 259 0.93 -20.32 14.77
CA LEU A 259 0.97 -20.74 13.36
C LEU A 259 1.66 -19.73 12.44
N LEU A 260 2.02 -18.55 12.93
CA LEU A 260 2.68 -17.53 12.12
C LEU A 260 4.19 -17.78 11.90
N GLY A 261 4.73 -18.77 12.59
CA GLY A 261 6.15 -19.08 12.57
C GLY A 261 6.99 -18.11 13.41
N LEU A 262 8.27 -18.38 13.48
CA LEU A 262 9.28 -17.54 14.14
C LEU A 262 10.06 -16.75 13.08
#